data_634117c730ce0c98b40549fad7c0333c
#
_entry.id   634117c730ce0c98b40549fad7c0333c
#
_cell.length_a   1.000
_cell.length_b   1.000
_cell.length_c   1.000
_cell.angle_alpha   90.00
_cell.angle_beta   90.00
_cell.angle_gamma   90.00
#
_symmetry.space_group_name_H-M   'P 1'
#
loop_
_entity.id
_entity.type
_entity.pdbx_description
1 polymer ?
#
loop_
_entity_poly.entity_id
_entity_poly.type
_entity_poly.pdbx_seq_one_letter_code
_entity_poly.pdbx_strand_id
1 'polypeptide(L)'
;NWTGSVKLHQGDDFLRHNGAGEMLVFSAADFEDFLEPRPDLPQTMEQELEPVVRHLVEQRWPFRLHATYNESISRMLDVFEKVNRDIPFNGLPWFFDHAETITPQNIERVKALGGGIAIQDRMAFQGEYFVERYGAKAAEHTPPIARMLAEGLPVGAGTDATRVSSYNPWTSLYWLVSGRTVGGLELYPQGLSRDTALELFTHGSA
;
A
#
# COMPACT_ATOMS: atom_id res chain seq x y z
N ASN A 1 7.39 5.05 23.58
CA ASN A 1 6.74 5.70 22.44
C ASN A 1 7.75 6.66 21.76
N TRP A 2 8.29 6.29 20.60
CA TRP A 2 9.32 7.06 19.90
C TRP A 2 8.83 8.45 19.42
N THR A 3 7.51 8.64 19.17
CA THR A 3 6.95 9.96 18.83
C THR A 3 7.05 10.98 19.96
N GLY A 4 7.27 10.52 21.20
CA GLY A 4 7.63 11.40 22.32
C GLY A 4 9.08 11.84 22.34
N SER A 5 9.96 11.16 21.58
CA SER A 5 11.39 11.43 21.52
C SER A 5 11.82 12.23 20.29
N VAL A 6 10.99 12.28 19.25
CA VAL A 6 11.24 13.01 18.01
C VAL A 6 10.04 13.88 17.65
N LYS A 7 10.28 14.93 16.88
CA LYS A 7 9.20 15.82 16.40
C LYS A 7 8.99 15.58 14.91
N LEU A 8 7.74 15.71 14.48
CA LEU A 8 7.41 15.74 13.06
C LEU A 8 8.22 16.85 12.37
N HIS A 9 8.76 16.55 11.20
CA HIS A 9 9.67 17.40 10.42
C HIS A 9 11.00 17.75 11.10
N GLN A 10 11.34 17.10 12.22
CA GLN A 10 12.66 17.23 12.82
C GLN A 10 13.70 16.64 11.88
N GLY A 11 14.78 17.39 11.66
CA GLY A 11 15.90 16.98 10.79
C GLY A 11 16.47 18.17 10.05
N ASP A 12 17.11 17.90 8.92
CA ASP A 12 17.73 18.87 8.04
C ASP A 12 17.29 18.67 6.57
N ASP A 13 18.02 19.20 5.61
CA ASP A 13 17.66 19.09 4.20
C ASP A 13 17.89 17.68 3.62
N PHE A 14 18.61 16.81 4.32
CA PHE A 14 18.93 15.45 3.89
C PHE A 14 18.12 14.38 4.60
N LEU A 15 17.72 14.61 5.85
CA LEU A 15 16.98 13.64 6.67
C LEU A 15 15.96 14.34 7.55
N ARG A 16 14.67 13.97 7.40
CA ARG A 16 13.57 14.48 8.23
C ARG A 16 12.62 13.36 8.62
N HIS A 17 12.03 13.49 9.81
CA HIS A 17 10.94 12.65 10.25
C HIS A 17 9.63 13.15 9.62
N ASN A 18 9.09 12.43 8.65
CA ASN A 18 7.87 12.83 7.92
C ASN A 18 6.62 11.99 8.25
N GLY A 19 6.76 10.92 9.02
CA GLY A 19 5.63 10.08 9.39
C GLY A 19 6.03 8.82 10.16
N ALA A 20 5.04 8.01 10.48
CA ALA A 20 5.16 6.72 11.12
C ALA A 20 4.83 5.58 10.14
N GLY A 21 5.49 4.46 10.26
CA GLY A 21 5.19 3.26 9.49
C GLY A 21 6.43 2.56 8.99
N GLU A 22 6.31 1.47 8.19
CA GLU A 22 5.06 0.83 7.71
C GLU A 22 4.49 -0.17 8.73
N MET A 23 5.32 -0.68 9.64
CA MET A 23 4.91 -1.64 10.68
C MET A 23 4.49 -0.89 11.94
N LEU A 24 3.25 -0.41 11.98
CA LEU A 24 2.70 0.26 13.17
C LEU A 24 2.57 -0.71 14.34
N VAL A 25 2.11 -1.93 14.07
CA VAL A 25 2.09 -3.06 15.00
C VAL A 25 2.46 -4.34 14.26
N PHE A 26 3.20 -5.23 14.91
CA PHE A 26 3.68 -6.45 14.24
C PHE A 26 2.54 -7.45 13.97
N SER A 27 1.48 -7.42 14.76
CA SER A 27 0.28 -8.23 14.55
C SER A 27 -0.51 -7.87 13.27
N ALA A 28 -0.23 -6.72 12.66
CA ALA A 28 -0.81 -6.32 11.37
C ALA A 28 0.03 -6.78 10.16
N ALA A 29 1.12 -7.52 10.37
CA ALA A 29 1.99 -7.99 9.31
C ALA A 29 1.30 -9.10 8.49
N ASP A 30 0.88 -8.78 7.29
CA ASP A 30 0.32 -9.74 6.32
C ASP A 30 1.30 -9.97 5.16
N PHE A 31 2.58 -10.14 5.49
CA PHE A 31 3.63 -10.29 4.50
C PHE A 31 3.24 -11.28 3.43
N GLU A 32 3.31 -10.82 2.21
CA GLU A 32 2.99 -11.63 1.05
C GLU A 32 4.12 -12.59 0.70
N ASP A 33 3.72 -13.82 0.50
CA ASP A 33 4.46 -14.81 -0.25
C ASP A 33 3.44 -15.57 -1.10
N PHE A 34 3.41 -15.30 -2.39
CA PHE A 34 2.42 -15.93 -3.27
C PHE A 34 2.67 -17.44 -3.46
N LEU A 35 3.76 -17.98 -2.95
CA LEU A 35 4.02 -19.42 -2.86
C LEU A 35 3.33 -20.05 -1.65
N GLU A 36 3.08 -19.28 -0.59
CA GLU A 36 2.49 -19.75 0.65
C GLU A 36 0.99 -19.36 0.76
N PRO A 37 0.22 -20.02 1.63
CA PRO A 37 -1.14 -19.58 1.95
C PRO A 37 -1.15 -18.16 2.51
N ARG A 38 -2.23 -17.40 2.26
CA ARG A 38 -2.41 -16.07 2.84
C ARG A 38 -2.30 -16.14 4.36
N PRO A 39 -1.54 -15.22 4.99
CA PRO A 39 -1.48 -15.14 6.43
C PRO A 39 -2.84 -14.72 6.99
N ASP A 40 -3.25 -15.35 8.09
CA ASP A 40 -4.40 -14.89 8.88
C ASP A 40 -3.88 -14.03 10.03
N LEU A 41 -4.29 -12.78 10.09
CA LEU A 41 -3.86 -11.87 11.14
C LEU A 41 -4.43 -12.31 12.49
N PRO A 42 -3.65 -12.24 13.57
CA PRO A 42 -4.11 -12.63 14.89
C PRO A 42 -5.32 -11.80 15.33
N GLN A 43 -6.16 -12.37 16.19
CA GLN A 43 -7.36 -11.71 16.72
C GLN A 43 -7.06 -10.48 17.59
N THR A 44 -5.81 -10.33 18.04
CA THR A 44 -5.35 -9.18 18.82
C THR A 44 -5.00 -7.97 17.97
N MET A 45 -4.93 -8.13 16.64
CA MET A 45 -4.45 -7.08 15.74
C MET A 45 -5.20 -5.77 15.93
N GLU A 46 -6.53 -5.79 15.95
CA GLU A 46 -7.35 -4.59 16.11
C GLU A 46 -7.12 -3.90 17.45
N GLN A 47 -6.95 -4.70 18.51
CA GLN A 47 -6.73 -4.19 19.86
C GLN A 47 -5.35 -3.52 20.01
N GLU A 48 -4.35 -4.01 19.28
CA GLU A 48 -3.00 -3.45 19.26
C GLU A 48 -2.88 -2.25 18.31
N LEU A 49 -3.55 -2.29 17.15
CA LEU A 49 -3.49 -1.24 16.14
C LEU A 49 -4.26 0.02 16.55
N GLU A 50 -5.46 -0.14 17.14
CA GLU A 50 -6.32 1.00 17.48
C GLU A 50 -5.64 2.06 18.34
N PRO A 51 -4.97 1.73 19.47
CA PRO A 51 -4.32 2.75 20.29
C PRO A 51 -3.16 3.45 19.58
N VAL A 52 -2.48 2.77 18.65
CA VAL A 52 -1.39 3.36 17.87
C VAL A 52 -1.96 4.36 16.88
N VAL A 53 -2.97 3.97 16.09
CA VAL A 53 -3.62 4.86 15.11
C VAL A 53 -4.26 6.06 15.82
N ARG A 54 -4.97 5.84 16.92
CA ARG A 54 -5.55 6.90 17.75
C ARG A 54 -4.49 7.92 18.17
N HIS A 55 -3.38 7.47 18.70
CA HIS A 55 -2.27 8.32 19.10
C HIS A 55 -1.70 9.13 17.92
N LEU A 56 -1.49 8.49 16.75
CA LEU A 56 -0.96 9.18 15.56
C LEU A 56 -1.93 10.24 15.04
N VAL A 57 -3.23 9.96 15.04
CA VAL A 57 -4.27 10.91 14.63
C VAL A 57 -4.36 12.09 15.61
N GLU A 58 -4.36 11.84 16.93
CA GLU A 58 -4.34 12.90 17.97
C GLU A 58 -3.13 13.82 17.84
N GLN A 59 -1.96 13.26 17.55
CA GLN A 59 -0.72 14.02 17.41
C GLN A 59 -0.49 14.55 15.99
N ARG A 60 -1.43 14.30 15.06
CA ARG A 60 -1.34 14.71 13.65
C ARG A 60 -0.07 14.19 12.96
N TRP A 61 0.38 12.97 13.30
CA TRP A 61 1.47 12.30 12.63
C TRP A 61 0.98 11.59 11.39
N PRO A 62 1.47 11.93 10.17
CA PRO A 62 1.24 11.12 8.98
C PRO A 62 1.69 9.68 9.22
N PHE A 63 0.99 8.72 8.64
CA PHE A 63 1.36 7.32 8.83
C PHE A 63 1.06 6.46 7.60
N ARG A 64 1.78 5.35 7.53
CA ARG A 64 1.58 4.32 6.52
C ARG A 64 1.53 2.95 7.17
N LEU A 65 0.88 2.01 6.52
CA LEU A 65 0.72 0.65 7.03
C LEU A 65 0.86 -0.35 5.89
N HIS A 66 1.75 -1.35 6.10
CA HIS A 66 1.87 -2.51 5.23
C HIS A 66 0.54 -3.28 5.16
N ALA A 67 0.02 -3.53 3.97
CA ALA A 67 -1.20 -4.28 3.76
C ALA A 67 -1.28 -4.85 2.34
N THR A 68 -1.13 -6.15 2.19
CA THR A 68 -1.12 -6.86 0.91
C THR A 68 -2.50 -7.36 0.53
N TYR A 69 -3.16 -8.04 1.48
CA TYR A 69 -4.38 -8.79 1.23
C TYR A 69 -5.64 -8.02 1.61
N ASN A 70 -6.67 -8.17 0.78
CA ASN A 70 -7.96 -7.49 1.00
C ASN A 70 -8.58 -7.77 2.37
N GLU A 71 -8.41 -9.00 2.88
CA GLU A 71 -8.93 -9.41 4.18
C GLU A 71 -8.26 -8.63 5.31
N SER A 72 -6.94 -8.46 5.25
CA SER A 72 -6.17 -7.64 6.19
C SER A 72 -6.57 -6.18 6.09
N ILE A 73 -6.64 -5.63 4.87
CA ILE A 73 -7.07 -4.26 4.60
C ILE A 73 -8.46 -3.99 5.19
N SER A 74 -9.40 -4.92 5.03
CA SER A 74 -10.76 -4.77 5.59
C SER A 74 -10.73 -4.59 7.10
N ARG A 75 -9.98 -5.43 7.81
CA ARG A 75 -9.84 -5.38 9.28
C ARG A 75 -9.14 -4.11 9.75
N MET A 76 -8.10 -3.68 9.04
CA MET A 76 -7.39 -2.42 9.33
C MET A 76 -8.29 -1.21 9.11
N LEU A 77 -9.08 -1.20 8.04
CA LEU A 77 -10.06 -0.14 7.77
C LEU A 77 -11.15 -0.08 8.84
N ASP A 78 -11.60 -1.21 9.41
CA ASP A 78 -12.54 -1.21 10.52
C ASP A 78 -11.98 -0.43 11.73
N VAL A 79 -10.68 -0.59 12.02
CA VAL A 79 -9.99 0.18 13.05
C VAL A 79 -9.93 1.66 12.69
N PHE A 80 -9.54 1.99 11.46
CA PHE A 80 -9.40 3.38 11.01
C PHE A 80 -10.75 4.11 11.02
N GLU A 81 -11.81 3.47 10.56
CA GLU A 81 -13.16 4.02 10.62
C GLU A 81 -13.65 4.24 12.06
N LYS A 82 -13.33 3.30 12.95
CA LYS A 82 -13.62 3.44 14.39
C LYS A 82 -12.92 4.66 14.98
N VAL A 83 -11.62 4.81 14.73
CA VAL A 83 -10.85 5.97 15.20
C VAL A 83 -11.36 7.27 14.59
N ASN A 84 -11.65 7.27 13.27
CA ASN A 84 -12.13 8.46 12.57
C ASN A 84 -13.49 8.97 13.06
N ARG A 85 -14.36 8.08 13.56
CA ARG A 85 -15.64 8.50 14.21
C ARG A 85 -15.42 9.31 15.49
N ASP A 86 -14.40 8.94 16.26
CA ASP A 86 -14.09 9.60 17.53
C ASP A 86 -13.19 10.83 17.33
N ILE A 87 -12.17 10.67 16.46
CA ILE A 87 -11.15 11.68 16.19
C ILE A 87 -10.98 11.76 14.66
N PRO A 88 -11.69 12.68 13.99
CA PRO A 88 -11.65 12.79 12.54
C PRO A 88 -10.23 12.98 11.97
N PHE A 89 -9.89 12.25 10.93
CA PHE A 89 -8.59 12.35 10.27
C PHE A 89 -8.34 13.72 9.65
N ASN A 90 -9.38 14.38 9.12
CA ASN A 90 -9.35 15.78 8.65
C ASN A 90 -8.14 16.11 7.79
N GLY A 91 -7.92 15.33 6.72
CA GLY A 91 -6.83 15.52 5.79
C GLY A 91 -5.44 15.16 6.36
N LEU A 92 -5.37 14.40 7.45
CA LEU A 92 -4.11 13.79 7.88
C LEU A 92 -3.62 12.83 6.81
N PRO A 93 -2.40 13.00 6.25
CA PRO A 93 -1.89 12.06 5.25
C PRO A 93 -1.71 10.67 5.84
N TRP A 94 -2.29 9.67 5.19
CA TRP A 94 -2.06 8.26 5.49
C TRP A 94 -2.23 7.41 4.24
N PHE A 95 -1.58 6.25 4.17
CA PHE A 95 -1.73 5.34 3.05
C PHE A 95 -1.40 3.90 3.43
N PHE A 96 -1.93 2.97 2.64
CA PHE A 96 -1.45 1.59 2.63
C PHE A 96 -0.30 1.42 1.66
N ASP A 97 0.69 0.63 2.05
CA ASP A 97 1.69 0.10 1.15
C ASP A 97 1.18 -1.21 0.52
N HIS A 98 1.53 -1.44 -0.74
CA HIS A 98 1.25 -2.64 -1.53
C HIS A 98 -0.18 -2.72 -2.05
N ALA A 99 -1.14 -3.16 -1.24
CA ALA A 99 -2.56 -3.29 -1.57
C ALA A 99 -2.83 -4.16 -2.81
N GLU A 100 -2.03 -5.24 -3.04
CA GLU A 100 -2.10 -6.04 -4.25
C GLU A 100 -3.49 -6.60 -4.50
N THR A 101 -4.17 -7.12 -3.47
CA THR A 101 -5.48 -7.76 -3.67
C THR A 101 -6.66 -6.92 -3.20
N ILE A 102 -6.49 -5.61 -3.03
CA ILE A 102 -7.56 -4.71 -2.58
C ILE A 102 -8.77 -4.76 -3.52
N THR A 103 -9.97 -4.81 -2.94
CA THR A 103 -11.21 -4.79 -3.70
C THR A 103 -11.74 -3.37 -3.94
N PRO A 104 -12.63 -3.17 -4.95
CA PRO A 104 -13.28 -1.89 -5.17
C PRO A 104 -13.94 -1.31 -3.91
N GLN A 105 -14.61 -2.15 -3.13
CA GLN A 105 -15.24 -1.72 -1.88
C GLN A 105 -14.23 -1.11 -0.90
N ASN A 106 -13.06 -1.72 -0.74
CA ASN A 106 -12.03 -1.19 0.16
C ASN A 106 -11.33 0.04 -0.43
N ILE A 107 -11.20 0.16 -1.76
CA ILE A 107 -10.75 1.40 -2.41
C ILE A 107 -11.67 2.57 -2.05
N GLU A 108 -13.00 2.38 -2.12
CA GLU A 108 -13.98 3.40 -1.72
C GLU A 108 -13.84 3.78 -0.24
N ARG A 109 -13.58 2.82 0.65
CA ARG A 109 -13.35 3.07 2.09
C ARG A 109 -12.07 3.88 2.33
N VAL A 110 -10.95 3.53 1.64
CA VAL A 110 -9.69 4.29 1.70
C VAL A 110 -9.94 5.73 1.28
N LYS A 111 -10.62 5.92 0.15
CA LYS A 111 -10.98 7.24 -0.37
C LYS A 111 -11.87 8.03 0.61
N ALA A 112 -12.88 7.40 1.19
CA ALA A 112 -13.79 8.04 2.14
C ALA A 112 -13.07 8.54 3.41
N LEU A 113 -11.99 7.87 3.82
CA LEU A 113 -11.12 8.27 4.91
C LEU A 113 -10.02 9.27 4.51
N GLY A 114 -9.94 9.66 3.23
CA GLY A 114 -8.92 10.56 2.71
C GLY A 114 -7.53 9.94 2.62
N GLY A 115 -7.44 8.62 2.49
CA GLY A 115 -6.19 7.88 2.36
C GLY A 115 -5.71 7.73 0.94
N GLY A 116 -4.50 7.16 0.78
CA GLY A 116 -3.89 6.80 -0.49
C GLY A 116 -3.33 5.39 -0.50
N ILE A 117 -2.70 5.01 -1.59
CA ILE A 117 -2.01 3.73 -1.76
C ILE A 117 -0.66 3.95 -2.41
N ALA A 118 0.38 3.33 -1.84
CA ALA A 118 1.71 3.24 -2.42
C ALA A 118 1.93 1.83 -2.97
N ILE A 119 1.82 1.68 -4.29
CA ILE A 119 2.01 0.40 -4.97
C ILE A 119 3.48 0.08 -5.17
N GLN A 120 3.82 -1.21 -5.24
CA GLN A 120 5.15 -1.70 -5.60
C GLN A 120 5.05 -2.71 -6.75
N ASP A 121 6.20 -3.01 -7.35
CA ASP A 121 6.30 -3.86 -8.55
C ASP A 121 6.42 -5.35 -8.24
N ARG A 122 5.87 -5.80 -7.13
CA ARG A 122 5.91 -7.21 -6.73
C ARG A 122 5.41 -8.16 -7.81
N MET A 123 4.30 -7.78 -8.45
CA MET A 123 3.73 -8.60 -9.53
C MET A 123 4.62 -8.69 -10.77
N ALA A 124 5.58 -7.78 -10.96
CA ALA A 124 6.59 -7.91 -12.01
C ALA A 124 7.49 -9.14 -11.78
N PHE A 125 7.72 -9.53 -10.53
CA PHE A 125 8.64 -10.61 -10.14
C PHE A 125 7.91 -11.88 -9.70
N GLN A 126 6.77 -11.75 -9.04
CA GLN A 126 6.01 -12.87 -8.47
C GLN A 126 4.67 -13.13 -9.19
N GLY A 127 4.41 -12.45 -10.30
CA GLY A 127 3.16 -12.60 -11.03
C GLY A 127 2.88 -14.00 -11.53
N GLU A 128 3.91 -14.74 -11.94
CA GLU A 128 3.79 -16.16 -12.36
C GLU A 128 3.29 -17.03 -11.19
N TYR A 129 3.85 -16.86 -9.98
CA TYR A 129 3.42 -17.58 -8.78
C TYR A 129 2.00 -17.21 -8.38
N PHE A 130 1.67 -15.91 -8.51
CA PHE A 130 0.30 -15.47 -8.27
C PHE A 130 -0.70 -16.11 -9.23
N VAL A 131 -0.38 -16.17 -10.52
CA VAL A 131 -1.23 -16.81 -11.53
C VAL A 131 -1.37 -18.32 -11.28
N GLU A 132 -0.28 -19.00 -10.91
CA GLU A 132 -0.33 -20.42 -10.57
C GLU A 132 -1.27 -20.70 -9.41
N ARG A 133 -1.28 -19.85 -8.39
CA ARG A 133 -2.08 -20.03 -7.18
C ARG A 133 -3.52 -19.53 -7.30
N TYR A 134 -3.72 -18.37 -7.90
CA TYR A 134 -5.02 -17.67 -7.88
C TYR A 134 -5.69 -17.60 -9.25
N GLY A 135 -4.98 -17.97 -10.30
CA GLY A 135 -5.45 -17.94 -11.68
C GLY A 135 -5.22 -16.61 -12.40
N ALA A 136 -5.13 -16.67 -13.72
CA ALA A 136 -4.85 -15.50 -14.57
C ALA A 136 -5.90 -14.39 -14.41
N LYS A 137 -7.19 -14.76 -14.28
CA LYS A 137 -8.26 -13.78 -14.11
C LYS A 137 -8.13 -12.93 -12.84
N ALA A 138 -7.62 -13.50 -11.75
CA ALA A 138 -7.35 -12.74 -10.54
C ALA A 138 -6.17 -11.78 -10.72
N ALA A 139 -5.17 -12.18 -11.50
CA ALA A 139 -3.99 -11.36 -11.77
C ALA A 139 -4.29 -10.10 -12.63
N GLU A 140 -5.31 -10.14 -13.50
CA GLU A 140 -5.70 -8.98 -14.35
C GLU A 140 -6.02 -7.72 -13.55
N HIS A 141 -6.32 -7.85 -12.26
CA HIS A 141 -6.70 -6.76 -11.35
C HIS A 141 -5.90 -6.76 -10.06
N THR A 142 -4.64 -7.16 -10.10
CA THR A 142 -3.78 -7.30 -8.92
C THR A 142 -2.41 -6.64 -9.15
N PRO A 143 -2.16 -5.46 -8.55
CA PRO A 143 -3.12 -4.55 -7.92
C PRO A 143 -4.03 -3.85 -8.94
N PRO A 144 -5.24 -3.40 -8.56
CA PRO A 144 -6.21 -2.78 -9.48
C PRO A 144 -5.91 -1.30 -9.73
N ILE A 145 -4.71 -0.98 -10.23
CA ILE A 145 -4.18 0.40 -10.35
C ILE A 145 -5.09 1.28 -11.21
N ALA A 146 -5.52 0.79 -12.37
CA ALA A 146 -6.40 1.55 -13.26
C ALA A 146 -7.72 1.94 -12.55
N ARG A 147 -8.24 1.07 -11.68
CA ARG A 147 -9.43 1.33 -10.87
C ARG A 147 -9.16 2.40 -9.81
N MET A 148 -8.04 2.30 -9.09
CA MET A 148 -7.64 3.30 -8.08
C MET A 148 -7.57 4.70 -8.69
N LEU A 149 -6.92 4.81 -9.87
CA LEU A 149 -6.80 6.07 -10.60
C LEU A 149 -8.14 6.59 -11.12
N ALA A 150 -8.99 5.71 -11.67
CA ALA A 150 -10.31 6.10 -12.18
C ALA A 150 -11.23 6.64 -11.07
N GLU A 151 -11.06 6.16 -9.85
CA GLU A 151 -11.79 6.66 -8.67
C GLU A 151 -11.16 7.92 -8.06
N GLY A 152 -10.03 8.37 -8.59
CA GLY A 152 -9.32 9.56 -8.09
C GLY A 152 -8.66 9.36 -6.73
N LEU A 153 -8.27 8.13 -6.41
CA LEU A 153 -7.48 7.84 -5.23
C LEU A 153 -6.05 8.36 -5.42
N PRO A 154 -5.41 8.98 -4.42
CA PRO A 154 -3.98 9.25 -4.46
C PRO A 154 -3.20 7.94 -4.55
N VAL A 155 -2.37 7.80 -5.59
CA VAL A 155 -1.54 6.61 -5.81
C VAL A 155 -0.11 7.03 -6.09
N GLY A 156 0.83 6.49 -5.32
CA GLY A 156 2.26 6.55 -5.60
C GLY A 156 2.81 5.19 -6.00
N ALA A 157 3.98 5.14 -6.61
CA ALA A 157 4.66 3.91 -6.97
C ALA A 157 6.11 3.88 -6.50
N GLY A 158 6.60 2.69 -6.15
CA GLY A 158 7.96 2.44 -5.73
C GLY A 158 8.42 1.02 -6.06
N THR A 159 9.66 0.68 -5.73
CA THR A 159 10.24 -0.65 -6.01
C THR A 159 10.21 -1.59 -4.81
N ASP A 160 10.10 -1.07 -3.61
CA ASP A 160 10.29 -1.85 -2.36
C ASP A 160 11.62 -2.64 -2.35
N ALA A 161 12.68 -2.06 -2.95
CA ALA A 161 13.99 -2.67 -3.06
C ALA A 161 14.72 -2.63 -1.70
N THR A 162 15.59 -3.56 -1.45
CA THR A 162 16.20 -4.58 -2.35
C THR A 162 15.80 -6.01 -1.98
N ARG A 163 14.98 -6.18 -0.94
CA ARG A 163 14.63 -7.50 -0.41
C ARG A 163 13.75 -8.29 -1.37
N VAL A 164 12.77 -7.64 -1.99
CA VAL A 164 11.67 -8.28 -2.71
C VAL A 164 11.66 -7.98 -4.20
N SER A 165 12.39 -6.95 -4.61
CA SER A 165 12.47 -6.54 -6.01
C SER A 165 13.79 -5.84 -6.33
N SER A 166 13.98 -5.51 -7.60
CA SER A 166 15.11 -4.70 -8.06
C SER A 166 14.94 -3.24 -7.65
N TYR A 167 16.03 -2.58 -7.27
CA TYR A 167 16.05 -1.12 -7.09
C TYR A 167 15.94 -0.33 -8.41
N ASN A 168 15.93 -1.02 -9.55
CA ASN A 168 15.88 -0.39 -10.86
C ASN A 168 14.45 0.08 -11.20
N PRO A 169 14.13 1.37 -11.18
CA PRO A 169 12.77 1.86 -11.43
C PRO A 169 12.30 1.58 -12.86
N TRP A 170 13.20 1.36 -13.81
CA TRP A 170 12.82 1.04 -15.18
C TRP A 170 12.12 -0.32 -15.31
N THR A 171 12.42 -1.27 -14.42
CA THR A 171 11.72 -2.55 -14.36
C THR A 171 10.26 -2.34 -13.93
N SER A 172 10.05 -1.52 -12.90
CA SER A 172 8.71 -1.16 -12.43
C SER A 172 7.92 -0.40 -13.50
N LEU A 173 8.55 0.59 -14.14
CA LEU A 173 7.92 1.35 -15.23
C LEU A 173 7.60 0.45 -16.42
N TYR A 174 8.47 -0.51 -16.76
CA TYR A 174 8.21 -1.49 -17.79
C TYR A 174 6.97 -2.33 -17.46
N TRP A 175 6.88 -2.85 -16.23
CA TRP A 175 5.73 -3.61 -15.76
C TRP A 175 4.43 -2.79 -15.83
N LEU A 176 4.42 -1.57 -15.30
CA LEU A 176 3.24 -0.69 -15.32
C LEU A 176 2.74 -0.40 -16.73
N VAL A 177 3.64 -0.22 -17.70
CA VAL A 177 3.30 0.13 -19.09
C VAL A 177 2.97 -1.10 -19.91
N SER A 178 3.73 -2.20 -19.77
CA SER A 178 3.57 -3.39 -20.60
C SER A 178 2.54 -4.38 -20.07
N GLY A 179 2.24 -4.33 -18.76
CA GLY A 179 1.43 -5.33 -18.08
C GLY A 179 2.10 -6.70 -17.94
N ARG A 180 3.44 -6.78 -18.11
CA ARG A 180 4.19 -8.04 -18.18
C ARG A 180 5.14 -8.22 -17.01
N THR A 181 5.29 -9.46 -16.58
CA THR A 181 6.33 -9.87 -15.64
C THR A 181 7.72 -9.79 -16.27
N VAL A 182 8.77 -9.89 -15.44
CA VAL A 182 10.16 -10.00 -15.92
C VAL A 182 10.38 -11.30 -16.70
N GLY A 183 9.60 -12.35 -16.44
CA GLY A 183 9.61 -13.61 -17.19
C GLY A 183 8.82 -13.53 -18.51
N GLY A 184 8.11 -12.43 -18.78
CA GLY A 184 7.39 -12.19 -20.03
C GLY A 184 5.91 -12.58 -20.03
N LEU A 185 5.38 -13.10 -18.89
CA LEU A 185 3.97 -13.42 -18.78
C LEU A 185 3.15 -12.11 -18.78
N GLU A 186 2.10 -12.05 -19.61
CA GLU A 186 1.15 -10.94 -19.61
C GLU A 186 0.16 -11.11 -18.47
N LEU A 187 0.16 -10.13 -17.55
CA LEU A 187 -0.75 -10.09 -16.39
C LEU A 187 -1.96 -9.20 -16.68
N TYR A 188 -1.71 -8.04 -17.30
CA TYR A 188 -2.73 -7.04 -17.57
C TYR A 188 -2.94 -6.91 -19.09
N PRO A 189 -4.18 -6.99 -19.56
CA PRO A 189 -4.49 -6.81 -20.98
C PRO A 189 -4.26 -5.36 -21.45
N GLN A 190 -4.21 -4.41 -20.52
CA GLN A 190 -3.92 -3.00 -20.79
C GLN A 190 -3.03 -2.45 -19.69
N GLY A 191 -1.81 -2.06 -20.04
CA GLY A 191 -0.92 -1.31 -19.17
C GLY A 191 -1.31 0.17 -19.08
N LEU A 192 -0.61 0.90 -18.22
CA LEU A 192 -0.76 2.36 -18.09
C LEU A 192 -0.05 3.07 -19.25
N SER A 193 -0.42 4.33 -19.52
CA SER A 193 0.39 5.18 -20.38
C SER A 193 1.76 5.43 -19.74
N ARG A 194 2.77 5.75 -20.55
CA ARG A 194 4.11 6.07 -20.04
C ARG A 194 4.09 7.29 -19.13
N ASP A 195 3.30 8.29 -19.46
CA ASP A 195 3.17 9.53 -18.68
C ASP A 195 2.55 9.21 -17.31
N THR A 196 1.44 8.46 -17.28
CA THR A 196 0.81 8.04 -16.03
C THR A 196 1.76 7.20 -15.17
N ALA A 197 2.47 6.23 -15.74
CA ALA A 197 3.43 5.41 -15.01
C ALA A 197 4.56 6.26 -14.41
N LEU A 198 5.07 7.25 -15.15
CA LEU A 198 6.09 8.17 -14.67
C LEU A 198 5.55 9.11 -13.56
N GLU A 199 4.32 9.60 -13.70
CA GLU A 199 3.65 10.42 -12.69
C GLU A 199 3.53 9.67 -11.35
N LEU A 200 3.20 8.38 -11.35
CA LEU A 200 3.13 7.58 -10.13
C LEU A 200 4.48 7.50 -9.40
N PHE A 201 5.60 7.43 -10.14
CA PHE A 201 6.96 7.38 -9.58
C PHE A 201 7.52 8.75 -9.17
N THR A 202 6.91 9.84 -9.56
CA THR A 202 7.38 11.19 -9.31
C THR A 202 6.36 11.99 -8.50
N HIS A 203 5.42 12.62 -9.16
CA HIS A 203 4.41 13.47 -8.53
C HIS A 203 3.47 12.70 -7.60
N GLY A 204 3.08 11.50 -7.97
CA GLY A 204 2.19 10.65 -7.16
C GLY A 204 2.85 10.16 -5.86
N SER A 205 4.18 10.09 -5.83
CA SER A 205 4.96 9.68 -4.64
C SER A 205 5.48 10.87 -3.81
N ALA A 206 5.35 12.10 -4.28
CA ALA A 206 5.80 13.32 -3.60
C ALA A 206 4.74 13.90 -2.66
#